data_9bfc9a08b926184aef2b5451e529c8be
#
_entry.id   9bfc9a08b926184aef2b5451e529c8be
#
_cell.length_a   1.000
_cell.length_b   1.000
_cell.length_c   1.000
_cell.angle_alpha   90.00
_cell.angle_beta   90.00
_cell.angle_gamma   90.00
#
_symmetry.space_group_name_H-M   'P 1'
#
loop_
_entity.id
_entity.type
_entity.pdbx_description
1 polymer ?
#
loop_
_entity_poly.entity_id
_entity_poly.type
_entity_poly.pdbx_seq_one_letter_code
_entity_poly.pdbx_strand_id
1 'polypeptide(L)'
;MAEKPAAAATLAVLIVDDEHLAREELSYLLRECPDVEVIGMAANGLEALEMIRQQEPDLVLLDVQMPGLDGLGVVRQLLLQGGRLPHFIFITAYDQYAVQAFEVNAVD
;
A
#
# COMPACT_ATOMS: atom_id res chain seq x y z
N MET A 1 -10.24 4.35 27.20
CA MET A 1 -9.96 4.53 26.87
C MET A 1 -9.90 4.51 26.09
N ALA A 2 -10.15 4.50 26.04
CA ALA A 2 -10.19 4.53 25.35
C ALA A 2 -9.93 4.84 24.68
N GLU A 3 -9.93 4.86 24.83
CA GLU A 3 -9.67 5.38 24.33
C GLU A 3 -9.39 5.43 23.50
N LYS A 4 -9.31 4.85 24.02
CA LYS A 4 -9.07 5.08 23.15
C LYS A 4 -9.48 5.32 21.93
N PRO A 5 -10.18 5.77 21.69
CA PRO A 5 -10.56 6.19 20.38
C PRO A 5 -9.41 6.63 19.50
N ALA A 6 -8.37 7.05 20.13
CA ALA A 6 -7.18 7.37 19.36
C ALA A 6 -6.71 6.18 18.54
N ALA A 7 -6.88 5.00 19.11
CA ALA A 7 -6.50 3.79 18.38
C ALA A 7 -7.32 3.65 17.11
N ALA A 8 -8.54 4.14 17.14
CA ALA A 8 -9.40 4.03 15.96
C ALA A 8 -8.92 4.93 14.83
N ALA A 9 -8.07 5.91 15.12
CA ALA A 9 -7.58 6.82 14.11
C ALA A 9 -6.33 6.32 13.41
N THR A 10 -5.79 5.19 13.84
CA THR A 10 -4.55 4.67 13.25
C THR A 10 -4.85 3.94 11.96
N LEU A 11 -4.12 4.29 10.91
CA LEU A 11 -4.23 3.63 9.63
C LEU A 11 -3.21 2.49 9.54
N ALA A 12 -3.69 1.32 9.17
CA ALA A 12 -2.81 0.16 8.96
C ALA A 12 -2.31 0.20 7.53
N VAL A 13 -1.00 0.28 7.36
CA VAL A 13 -0.37 0.48 6.07
C VAL A 13 0.49 -0.70 5.68
N LEU A 14 0.35 -1.14 4.44
CA LEU A 14 1.21 -2.13 3.83
C LEU A 14 2.10 -1.44 2.81
N ILE A 15 3.40 -1.73 2.84
CA ILE A 15 4.35 -1.19 1.88
C ILE A 15 4.71 -2.28 0.89
N VAL A 16 4.62 -1.97 -0.41
CA VAL A 16 4.92 -2.94 -1.46
C VAL A 16 5.92 -2.33 -2.44
N ASP A 17 7.11 -2.90 -2.48
CA ASP A 17 8.18 -2.44 -3.35
C ASP A 17 9.18 -3.58 -3.49
N ASP A 18 9.69 -3.81 -4.70
CA ASP A 18 10.62 -4.91 -4.90
C ASP A 18 12.02 -4.60 -4.40
N GLU A 19 12.30 -3.35 -4.05
CA GLU A 19 13.61 -2.95 -3.55
C GLU A 19 13.61 -2.85 -2.04
N HIS A 20 14.52 -3.59 -1.43
CA HIS A 20 14.61 -3.64 0.02
C HIS A 20 14.85 -2.26 0.64
N LEU A 21 15.77 -1.49 0.05
CA LEU A 21 16.08 -0.18 0.61
C LEU A 21 14.92 0.79 0.50
N ALA A 22 14.14 0.68 -0.56
CA ALA A 22 12.97 1.54 -0.72
C ALA A 22 11.94 1.22 0.36
N ARG A 23 11.71 -0.06 0.63
CA ARG A 23 10.78 -0.44 1.70
C ARG A 23 11.25 0.08 3.05
N GLU A 24 12.55 -0.05 3.33
CA GLU A 24 13.10 0.39 4.60
C GLU A 24 12.96 1.90 4.75
N GLU A 25 13.23 2.63 3.69
CA GLU A 25 13.16 4.09 3.75
C GLU A 25 11.74 4.56 3.99
N LEU A 26 10.77 3.98 3.29
CA LEU A 26 9.37 4.34 3.50
C LEU A 26 8.93 4.02 4.91
N SER A 27 9.31 2.86 5.40
CA SER A 27 8.97 2.47 6.75
C SER A 27 9.54 3.46 7.77
N TYR A 28 10.78 3.87 7.55
CA TYR A 28 11.43 4.84 8.43
C TYR A 28 10.68 6.17 8.42
N LEU A 29 10.34 6.65 7.23
CA LEU A 29 9.64 7.93 7.12
C LEU A 29 8.26 7.88 7.77
N LEU A 30 7.58 6.75 7.65
CA LEU A 30 6.25 6.63 8.21
C LEU A 30 6.25 6.56 9.72
N ARG A 31 7.38 6.24 10.33
CA ARG A 31 7.48 6.28 11.80
C ARG A 31 7.24 7.66 12.34
N GLU A 32 7.46 8.69 11.52
CA GLU A 32 7.22 10.06 11.94
C GLU A 32 5.75 10.41 11.96
N CYS A 33 4.90 9.54 11.45
CA CYS A 33 3.47 9.79 11.34
C CYS A 33 2.73 9.02 12.44
N PRO A 34 2.28 9.70 13.51
CA PRO A 34 1.69 8.98 14.64
C PRO A 34 0.37 8.29 14.29
N ASP A 35 -0.29 8.72 13.22
CA ASP A 35 -1.57 8.15 12.85
C ASP A 35 -1.44 6.96 11.89
N VAL A 36 -0.24 6.49 11.66
CA VAL A 36 0.04 5.45 10.69
C VAL A 36 0.83 4.33 11.35
N GLU A 37 0.45 3.10 11.06
CA GLU A 37 1.18 1.93 11.53
C GLU A 37 1.49 1.04 10.34
N VAL A 38 2.78 0.77 10.11
CA VAL A 38 3.20 -0.16 9.05
C VAL A 38 3.01 -1.57 9.58
N ILE A 39 2.07 -2.30 8.99
CA ILE A 39 1.74 -3.64 9.46
C ILE A 39 2.44 -4.73 8.68
N GLY A 40 3.10 -4.38 7.58
CA GLY A 40 3.84 -5.36 6.82
C GLY A 40 4.48 -4.75 5.61
N MET A 41 5.36 -5.53 4.98
CA MET A 41 6.03 -5.12 3.76
C MET A 41 6.10 -6.31 2.82
N ALA A 42 5.78 -6.09 1.56
CA ALA A 42 5.81 -7.13 0.53
C ALA A 42 6.84 -6.76 -0.52
N ALA A 43 7.53 -7.76 -1.02
CA ALA A 43 8.61 -7.57 -1.98
C ALA A 43 8.16 -7.80 -3.43
N ASN A 44 6.94 -8.23 -3.64
CA ASN A 44 6.43 -8.45 -4.99
C ASN A 44 4.91 -8.48 -4.94
N GLY A 45 4.30 -8.51 -6.14
CA GLY A 45 2.86 -8.41 -6.24
C GLY A 45 2.10 -9.59 -5.67
N LEU A 46 2.66 -10.79 -5.81
CA LEU A 46 1.98 -11.97 -5.28
C LEU A 46 1.96 -11.95 -3.75
N GLU A 47 3.07 -11.57 -3.13
CA GLU A 47 3.10 -11.39 -1.68
C GLU A 47 2.10 -10.33 -1.25
N ALA A 48 2.05 -9.24 -2.02
CA ALA A 48 1.13 -8.15 -1.69
C ALA A 48 -0.32 -8.63 -1.69
N LEU A 49 -0.70 -9.39 -2.72
CA LEU A 49 -2.06 -9.90 -2.78
C LEU A 49 -2.40 -10.74 -1.56
N GLU A 50 -1.48 -11.62 -1.18
CA GLU A 50 -1.73 -12.49 -0.05
C GLU A 50 -1.84 -11.70 1.24
N MET A 51 -0.93 -10.75 1.45
CA MET A 51 -0.95 -9.96 2.68
C MET A 51 -2.17 -9.05 2.75
N ILE A 52 -2.60 -8.51 1.62
CA ILE A 52 -3.80 -7.67 1.60
C ILE A 52 -5.02 -8.50 2.02
N ARG A 53 -5.13 -9.71 1.52
CA ARG A 53 -6.25 -10.57 1.87
C ARG A 53 -6.23 -10.98 3.33
N GLN A 54 -5.04 -11.27 3.86
CA GLN A 54 -4.93 -11.78 5.22
C GLN A 54 -5.02 -10.67 6.25
N GLN A 55 -4.41 -9.53 5.99
CA GLN A 55 -4.26 -8.50 7.01
C GLN A 55 -5.21 -7.32 6.83
N GLU A 56 -5.82 -7.21 5.67
CA GLU A 56 -6.81 -6.16 5.38
C GLU A 56 -6.33 -4.77 5.78
N PRO A 57 -5.22 -4.31 5.19
CA PRO A 57 -4.72 -2.98 5.51
C PRO A 57 -5.71 -1.91 5.07
N ASP A 58 -5.60 -0.75 5.69
CA ASP A 58 -6.40 0.41 5.28
C ASP A 58 -5.81 1.08 4.05
N LEU A 59 -4.49 1.04 3.93
CA LEU A 59 -3.77 1.76 2.89
C LEU A 59 -2.62 0.90 2.41
N VAL A 60 -2.42 0.87 1.10
CA VAL A 60 -1.30 0.16 0.49
C VAL A 60 -0.46 1.16 -0.29
N LEU A 61 0.81 1.29 0.08
CA LEU A 61 1.78 2.08 -0.68
C LEU A 61 2.43 1.12 -1.67
N LEU A 62 2.25 1.36 -2.94
CA LEU A 62 2.46 0.34 -3.96
C LEU A 62 3.32 0.87 -5.09
N ASP A 63 4.45 0.24 -5.32
CA ASP A 63 5.30 0.57 -6.45
C ASP A 63 4.61 0.15 -7.74
N VAL A 64 4.62 1.03 -8.72
CA VAL A 64 4.01 0.75 -10.01
C VAL A 64 4.81 -0.31 -10.75
N GLN A 65 6.12 -0.19 -10.73
CA GLN A 65 6.99 -1.04 -11.55
C GLN A 65 7.69 -2.09 -10.70
N MET A 66 7.24 -3.33 -10.85
CA MET A 66 7.84 -4.47 -10.19
C MET A 66 7.89 -5.63 -11.17
N PRO A 67 8.91 -6.49 -11.10
CA PRO A 67 8.94 -7.67 -11.96
C PRO A 67 7.75 -8.58 -11.68
N GLY A 68 7.28 -9.23 -12.73
CA GLY A 68 6.13 -10.12 -12.59
C GLY A 68 4.86 -9.32 -12.45
N LEU A 69 4.11 -9.54 -11.39
CA LEU A 69 2.87 -8.81 -11.16
C LEU A 69 3.20 -7.43 -10.62
N ASP A 70 2.99 -6.40 -11.45
CA ASP A 70 3.31 -5.04 -11.06
C ASP A 70 2.19 -4.41 -10.25
N GLY A 71 2.38 -3.14 -9.87
CA GLY A 71 1.42 -2.47 -9.00
C GLY A 71 0.02 -2.39 -9.57
N LEU A 72 -0.08 -2.05 -10.84
CA LEU A 72 -1.40 -1.97 -11.46
C LEU A 72 -2.04 -3.34 -11.56
N GLY A 73 -1.22 -4.37 -11.77
CA GLY A 73 -1.71 -5.74 -11.80
C GLY A 73 -2.30 -6.18 -10.46
N VAL A 74 -1.66 -5.75 -9.37
CA VAL A 74 -2.19 -6.06 -8.04
C VAL A 74 -3.59 -5.48 -7.87
N VAL A 75 -3.75 -4.21 -8.22
CA VAL A 75 -5.05 -3.56 -8.10
C VAL A 75 -6.09 -4.27 -8.97
N ARG A 76 -5.70 -4.61 -10.19
CA ARG A 76 -6.63 -5.27 -11.13
C ARG A 76 -7.08 -6.62 -10.60
N GLN A 77 -6.16 -7.38 -10.02
CA GLN A 77 -6.52 -8.68 -9.45
C GLN A 77 -7.48 -8.53 -8.28
N LEU A 78 -7.25 -7.53 -7.43
CA LEU A 78 -8.15 -7.29 -6.30
C LEU A 78 -9.54 -6.90 -6.77
N LEU A 79 -9.62 -6.09 -7.81
CA LEU A 79 -10.92 -5.71 -8.36
C LEU A 79 -11.66 -6.92 -8.90
N LEU A 80 -10.95 -7.84 -9.56
CA LEU A 80 -11.58 -9.03 -10.09
C LEU A 80 -12.07 -9.97 -9.00
N GLN A 81 -11.34 -10.03 -7.89
CA GLN A 81 -11.71 -10.92 -6.80
C GLN A 81 -12.89 -10.38 -5.99
N GLY A 82 -13.10 -9.09 -6.04
CA GLY A 82 -14.17 -8.47 -5.28
C GLY A 82 -13.84 -8.35 -3.82
N GLY A 83 -14.82 -7.91 -3.04
CA GLY A 83 -14.63 -7.73 -1.61
C GLY A 83 -14.15 -6.33 -1.28
N ARG A 84 -13.75 -6.18 -0.04
CA ARG A 84 -13.29 -4.89 0.46
C ARG A 84 -11.93 -4.54 -0.12
N LEU A 85 -11.79 -3.31 -0.58
CA LEU A 85 -10.53 -2.83 -1.15
C LEU A 85 -9.90 -1.80 -0.22
N PRO A 86 -8.59 -1.89 -0.01
CA PRO A 86 -7.88 -0.82 0.68
C PRO A 86 -7.74 0.39 -0.23
N HIS A 87 -7.33 1.49 0.34
CA HIS A 87 -6.91 2.62 -0.47
C HIS A 87 -5.51 2.37 -0.99
N PHE A 88 -5.21 2.88 -2.17
CA PHE A 88 -3.91 2.68 -2.81
C PHE A 88 -3.26 4.02 -3.08
N ILE A 89 -1.99 4.13 -2.76
CA ILE A 89 -1.15 5.24 -3.18
C ILE A 89 0.00 4.63 -3.96
N PHE A 90 0.12 5.01 -5.23
CA PHE A 90 1.19 4.49 -6.06
C PHE A 90 2.44 5.32 -5.87
N ILE A 91 3.56 4.63 -5.72
CA ILE A 91 4.85 5.26 -5.53
C ILE A 91 5.75 4.81 -6.65
N THR A 92 6.44 5.77 -7.27
CA THR A 92 7.31 5.46 -8.37
C THR A 92 8.43 6.48 -8.42
N ALA A 93 9.52 6.11 -9.08
CA ALA A 93 10.64 7.00 -9.26
C ALA A 93 10.34 8.11 -10.27
N TYR A 94 9.26 8.00 -11.01
CA TYR A 94 8.92 8.97 -12.06
C TYR A 94 7.67 9.74 -11.65
N ASP A 95 7.82 11.04 -11.49
CA ASP A 95 6.73 11.88 -11.02
C ASP A 95 5.48 11.78 -11.89
N GLN A 96 5.68 11.71 -13.19
CA GLN A 96 4.54 11.63 -14.10
C GLN A 96 3.73 10.38 -13.89
N TYR A 97 4.38 9.28 -13.58
CA TYR A 97 3.66 8.04 -13.30
C TYR A 97 2.90 8.14 -11.98
N ALA A 98 3.52 8.78 -11.01
CA ALA A 98 2.86 8.96 -9.72
C ALA A 98 1.57 9.74 -9.87
N VAL A 99 1.61 10.79 -10.67
CA VAL A 99 0.42 11.61 -10.90
C VAL A 99 -0.67 10.81 -11.59
N GLN A 100 -0.31 10.09 -12.66
CA GLN A 100 -1.28 9.29 -13.39
C GLN A 100 -1.89 8.21 -12.52
N ALA A 101 -1.06 7.54 -11.74
CA ALA A 101 -1.55 6.47 -10.88
C ALA A 101 -2.49 7.02 -9.81
N PHE A 102 -2.17 8.19 -9.30
CA PHE A 102 -3.02 8.81 -8.30
C PHE A 102 -4.40 9.12 -8.88
N GLU A 103 -4.45 9.61 -10.12
CA GLU A 103 -5.71 9.89 -10.76
C GLU A 103 -6.56 8.65 -10.93
N VAL A 104 -5.93 7.55 -11.32
CA VAL A 104 -6.66 6.28 -11.44
C VAL A 104 -7.22 5.86 -10.10
N ASN A 105 -6.41 6.00 -9.06
CA ASN A 105 -6.85 5.64 -7.72
C ASN A 105 -8.00 6.53 -7.26
N ALA A 106 -7.98 7.79 -7.63
CA ALA A 106 -9.00 8.73 -7.19
C ALA A 106 -10.36 8.43 -7.80
N VAL A 107 -10.40 7.71 -8.89
CA VAL A 107 -11.66 7.34 -9.51
C VAL A 107 -12.49 6.46 -8.60
N ASP A 108 -11.82 5.69 -7.80
CA ASP A 108 -12.54 4.84 -6.88
C ASP A 108 -13.21 5.61 -5.78
#